data_5b4cdae018a58c714f93a468088cb992
#
_entry.id   5b4cdae018a58c714f93a468088cb992
#
_cell.length_a   1.000
_cell.length_b   1.000
_cell.length_c   1.000
_cell.angle_alpha   90.00
_cell.angle_beta   90.00
_cell.angle_gamma   90.00
#
_symmetry.space_group_name_H-M   'P 1'
#
loop_
_entity.id
_entity.type
_entity.pdbx_description
1 polymer ?
#
loop_
_entity_poly.entity_id
_entity_poly.type
_entity_poly.pdbx_seq_one_letter_code
_entity_poly.pdbx_strand_id
1 'polypeptide(L)'
;MEPHTCNRRLFLIGTATTFAGALLAACGSQKQTIDANDVPVGSAVIVGDFIITQPTTGVYHAYSAKCPHQGAKITQVNGDTVTCTNHNSVFSITDGAPVSGPSRAGLMEAKLKTDGNNKLSAEL
;
A
#
# COMPACT_ATOMS: atom_id res chain seq x y z
N MET A 1 11.02 -9.30 -0.67
CA MET A 1 10.83 -9.98 -1.90
C MET A 1 10.36 -9.04 -2.99
N GLU A 2 10.84 -9.16 -4.12
CA GLU A 2 10.50 -8.23 -5.11
C GLU A 2 9.50 -8.76 -6.02
N PRO A 3 8.50 -8.04 -6.30
CA PRO A 3 7.46 -8.49 -7.17
C PRO A 3 7.97 -8.89 -8.53
N HIS A 4 9.01 -8.23 -8.94
CA HIS A 4 9.50 -8.56 -10.25
C HIS A 4 10.23 -9.85 -10.28
N THR A 5 10.28 -10.52 -9.20
CA THR A 5 10.87 -11.82 -9.19
C THR A 5 10.07 -12.81 -9.99
N CYS A 6 9.08 -12.40 -10.66
CA CYS A 6 8.46 -13.24 -11.64
C CYS A 6 9.45 -13.57 -12.72
N ASN A 7 10.55 -13.97 -12.33
CA ASN A 7 11.64 -14.22 -13.23
C ASN A 7 11.59 -15.67 -13.63
N ARG A 8 11.33 -15.90 -14.89
CA ARG A 8 11.25 -17.26 -15.37
C ARG A 8 12.50 -18.03 -15.19
N ARG A 9 13.59 -17.34 -15.32
CA ARG A 9 14.87 -18.00 -15.19
C ARG A 9 15.04 -18.56 -13.79
N LEU A 10 14.71 -17.75 -12.81
CA LEU A 10 14.78 -18.19 -11.46
C LEU A 10 13.82 -19.33 -11.22
N PHE A 11 12.69 -19.24 -11.83
CA PHE A 11 11.65 -20.23 -11.72
C PHE A 11 12.15 -21.57 -12.26
N LEU A 12 12.80 -21.56 -13.40
CA LEU A 12 13.29 -22.77 -14.01
C LEU A 12 14.40 -23.41 -13.19
N ILE A 13 15.27 -22.60 -12.68
CA ILE A 13 16.36 -23.08 -11.89
C ILE A 13 15.86 -23.71 -10.63
N GLY A 14 14.84 -23.12 -10.12
CA GLY A 14 14.27 -23.58 -8.87
C GLY A 14 13.86 -25.01 -8.92
N THR A 15 13.57 -25.52 -10.09
CA THR A 15 13.13 -26.87 -10.21
C THR A 15 12.28 -27.28 -9.07
N ALA A 16 12.22 -26.45 -8.14
CA ALA A 16 11.36 -26.66 -7.04
C ALA A 16 10.00 -26.30 -7.53
N THR A 17 9.46 -27.16 -8.26
CA THR A 17 8.20 -26.93 -8.89
C THR A 17 7.14 -26.49 -7.92
N THR A 18 7.25 -26.90 -6.69
CA THR A 18 6.30 -26.46 -5.69
C THR A 18 6.34 -24.99 -5.48
N PHE A 19 7.52 -24.41 -5.51
CA PHE A 19 7.63 -22.98 -5.32
C PHE A 19 7.23 -22.20 -6.54
N ALA A 20 7.30 -22.86 -7.66
CA ALA A 20 6.99 -22.19 -8.92
C ALA A 20 5.59 -21.63 -8.90
N GLY A 21 4.64 -22.41 -8.46
CA GLY A 21 3.28 -21.93 -8.39
C GLY A 21 3.10 -20.77 -7.44
N ALA A 22 3.76 -20.83 -6.31
CA ALA A 22 3.66 -19.78 -5.33
C ALA A 22 4.25 -18.49 -5.85
N LEU A 23 5.35 -18.57 -6.56
CA LEU A 23 5.96 -17.39 -7.13
C LEU A 23 5.07 -16.74 -8.18
N LEU A 24 4.44 -17.54 -9.00
CA LEU A 24 3.56 -17.02 -10.00
C LEU A 24 2.38 -16.30 -9.38
N ALA A 25 1.84 -16.87 -8.32
CA ALA A 25 0.73 -16.24 -7.64
C ALA A 25 1.15 -14.91 -7.04
N ALA A 26 2.35 -14.87 -6.46
CA ALA A 26 2.85 -13.64 -5.86
C ALA A 26 3.10 -12.56 -6.91
N CYS A 27 3.49 -12.97 -8.11
CA CYS A 27 3.74 -12.02 -9.16
C CYS A 27 2.47 -11.48 -9.79
N GLY A 28 1.39 -12.18 -9.64
CA GLY A 28 0.14 -11.81 -10.30
C GLY A 28 -0.63 -10.70 -9.63
N SER A 29 -0.26 -10.30 -8.41
CA SER A 29 -0.99 -9.27 -7.71
C SER A 29 -0.05 -8.49 -6.81
N GLN A 30 -0.38 -7.22 -6.59
CA GLN A 30 0.35 -6.40 -5.65
C GLN A 30 -0.25 -6.62 -4.27
N LYS A 31 0.61 -6.89 -3.32
CA LYS A 31 0.17 -7.18 -1.97
C LYS A 31 1.28 -6.86 -0.99
N GLN A 32 0.92 -6.23 0.11
CA GLN A 32 1.84 -5.94 1.20
C GLN A 32 1.22 -6.36 2.50
N THR A 33 2.03 -6.95 3.36
CA THR A 33 1.58 -7.37 4.68
C THR A 33 2.46 -6.70 5.73
N ILE A 34 1.84 -6.09 6.72
CA ILE A 34 2.57 -5.46 7.81
C ILE A 34 1.90 -5.79 9.12
N ASP A 35 2.61 -5.52 10.21
CA ASP A 35 2.07 -5.67 11.54
C ASP A 35 1.19 -4.46 11.84
N ALA A 36 0.00 -4.70 12.36
CA ALA A 36 -0.90 -3.60 12.68
C ALA A 36 -0.30 -2.64 13.71
N ASN A 37 0.60 -3.14 14.56
CA ASN A 37 1.25 -2.28 15.54
C ASN A 37 2.21 -1.28 14.91
N ASP A 38 2.57 -1.48 13.66
CA ASP A 38 3.48 -0.56 12.97
C ASP A 38 2.76 0.64 12.38
N VAL A 39 1.43 0.68 12.48
CA VAL A 39 0.65 1.80 11.96
C VAL A 39 0.27 2.70 13.14
N PRO A 40 0.82 3.91 13.23
CA PRO A 40 0.51 4.77 14.37
C PRO A 40 -0.93 5.28 14.32
N VAL A 41 -1.52 5.44 15.49
CA VAL A 41 -2.87 5.98 15.60
C VAL A 41 -2.86 7.45 15.19
N GLY A 42 -3.82 7.83 14.38
CA GLY A 42 -3.92 9.20 13.89
C GLY A 42 -2.93 9.51 12.79
N SER A 43 -2.36 8.50 12.17
CA SER A 43 -1.38 8.69 11.13
C SER A 43 -1.39 7.51 10.15
N ALA A 44 -0.31 7.32 9.43
CA ALA A 44 -0.22 6.31 8.39
C ALA A 44 1.21 5.87 8.19
N VAL A 45 1.37 4.76 7.47
CA VAL A 45 2.68 4.32 6.98
C VAL A 45 2.56 4.06 5.50
N ILE A 46 3.65 4.24 4.79
CA ILE A 46 3.72 3.95 3.37
C ILE A 46 4.59 2.72 3.20
N VAL A 47 3.99 1.65 2.70
CA VAL A 47 4.66 0.37 2.56
C VAL A 47 4.50 -0.09 1.12
N GLY A 48 5.62 -0.20 0.40
CA GLY A 48 5.56 -0.55 -1.00
C GLY A 48 4.72 0.45 -1.77
N ASP A 49 3.70 -0.02 -2.44
CA ASP A 49 2.80 0.83 -3.21
C ASP A 49 1.50 1.12 -2.49
N PHE A 50 1.51 1.02 -1.17
CA PHE A 50 0.30 1.21 -0.36
C PHE A 50 0.52 2.23 0.74
N ILE A 51 -0.57 2.90 1.09
CA ILE A 51 -0.65 3.75 2.27
C ILE A 51 -1.61 3.04 3.21
N ILE A 52 -1.15 2.71 4.41
CA ILE A 52 -2.01 2.08 5.40
C ILE A 52 -2.18 3.04 6.55
N THR A 53 -3.43 3.34 6.87
CA THR A 53 -3.76 4.39 7.82
C THR A 53 -4.47 3.82 9.04
N GLN A 54 -4.35 4.52 10.15
CA GLN A 54 -5.12 4.23 11.35
C GLN A 54 -5.66 5.55 11.89
N PRO A 55 -6.77 6.06 11.33
CA PRO A 55 -7.30 7.35 11.77
C PRO A 55 -7.70 7.37 13.23
N THR A 56 -8.25 6.27 13.72
CA THR A 56 -8.58 6.10 15.13
C THR A 56 -8.14 4.71 15.55
N THR A 57 -8.02 4.50 16.83
CA THR A 57 -7.54 3.23 17.36
C THR A 57 -8.36 2.06 16.83
N GLY A 58 -7.68 1.13 16.20
CA GLY A 58 -8.32 -0.08 15.69
C GLY A 58 -9.02 0.05 14.36
N VAL A 59 -9.05 1.25 13.78
CA VAL A 59 -9.69 1.48 12.49
C VAL A 59 -8.59 1.67 11.43
N TYR A 60 -8.54 0.77 10.49
CA TYR A 60 -7.49 0.76 9.48
C TYR A 60 -8.07 0.89 8.09
N HIS A 61 -7.37 1.63 7.24
CA HIS A 61 -7.72 1.74 5.82
C HIS A 61 -6.46 1.56 5.01
N ALA A 62 -6.64 1.19 3.75
CA ALA A 62 -5.51 1.07 2.83
C ALA A 62 -5.85 1.77 1.53
N TYR A 63 -4.85 2.41 0.97
CA TYR A 63 -4.97 3.12 -0.30
C TYR A 63 -3.75 2.83 -1.15
N SER A 64 -3.90 3.00 -2.45
CA SER A 64 -2.76 2.98 -3.35
C SER A 64 -1.92 4.22 -3.08
N ALA A 65 -0.60 4.06 -3.08
CA ALA A 65 0.30 5.20 -2.91
C ALA A 65 0.47 5.99 -4.20
N LYS A 66 -0.26 5.63 -5.24
CA LYS A 66 -0.21 6.35 -6.50
C LYS A 66 -1.04 7.62 -6.41
N CYS A 67 -0.42 8.76 -6.68
CA CYS A 67 -1.12 10.02 -6.62
C CYS A 67 -2.18 10.10 -7.72
N PRO A 68 -3.44 10.33 -7.38
CA PRO A 68 -4.49 10.37 -8.40
C PRO A 68 -4.36 11.57 -9.34
N HIS A 69 -3.55 12.56 -8.99
CA HIS A 69 -3.36 13.72 -9.86
C HIS A 69 -2.51 13.35 -11.08
N GLN A 70 -1.33 12.76 -10.87
CA GLN A 70 -0.45 12.46 -12.00
C GLN A 70 0.27 11.13 -11.88
N GLY A 71 -0.14 10.29 -10.97
CA GLY A 71 0.44 8.96 -10.89
C GLY A 71 1.79 8.86 -10.21
N ALA A 72 2.31 9.95 -9.67
CA ALA A 72 3.55 9.90 -8.91
C ALA A 72 3.31 9.16 -7.61
N LYS A 73 4.37 8.61 -7.04
CA LYS A 73 4.23 7.89 -5.78
C LYS A 73 4.19 8.87 -4.61
N ILE A 74 3.23 8.67 -3.72
CA ILE A 74 3.14 9.43 -2.49
C ILE A 74 4.13 8.84 -1.50
N THR A 75 4.99 9.69 -0.94
CA THR A 75 6.06 9.23 -0.08
C THR A 75 6.15 9.97 1.25
N GLN A 76 5.26 10.92 1.50
CA GLN A 76 5.35 11.74 2.68
C GLN A 76 4.09 11.64 3.54
N VAL A 77 4.28 11.39 4.83
CA VAL A 77 3.21 11.35 5.81
C VAL A 77 3.39 12.52 6.76
N ASN A 78 2.32 13.28 6.96
CA ASN A 78 2.33 14.43 7.85
C ASN A 78 1.19 14.31 8.85
N GLY A 79 1.38 13.49 9.90
CA GLY A 79 0.35 13.29 10.88
C GLY A 79 -0.88 12.64 10.26
N ASP A 80 -1.97 13.37 10.19
CA ASP A 80 -3.23 12.85 9.67
C ASP A 80 -3.43 13.10 8.18
N THR A 81 -2.36 13.45 7.46
CA THR A 81 -2.42 13.63 6.02
C THR A 81 -1.24 12.96 5.35
N VAL A 82 -1.38 12.70 4.06
CA VAL A 82 -0.27 12.26 3.22
C VAL A 82 -0.14 13.23 2.06
N THR A 83 1.07 13.42 1.61
CA THR A 83 1.36 14.42 0.59
C THR A 83 2.10 13.80 -0.58
N CYS A 84 1.63 14.12 -1.77
CA CYS A 84 2.37 13.83 -2.99
C CYS A 84 3.31 14.98 -3.23
N THR A 85 4.62 14.75 -3.10
CA THR A 85 5.59 15.83 -3.20
C THR A 85 5.79 16.32 -4.62
N ASN A 86 5.24 15.62 -5.60
CA ASN A 86 5.39 16.03 -6.98
C ASN A 86 4.72 17.38 -7.24
N HIS A 87 3.48 17.56 -6.75
CA HIS A 87 2.76 18.82 -6.90
C HIS A 87 2.09 19.26 -5.60
N ASN A 88 2.49 18.68 -4.49
CA ASN A 88 2.00 19.04 -3.16
C ASN A 88 0.50 18.84 -2.97
N SER A 89 -0.06 17.83 -3.61
CA SER A 89 -1.42 17.42 -3.29
C SER A 89 -1.44 16.72 -1.94
N VAL A 90 -2.39 17.09 -1.10
CA VAL A 90 -2.50 16.59 0.27
C VAL A 90 -3.83 15.86 0.41
N PHE A 91 -3.79 14.70 1.04
CA PHE A 91 -4.96 13.85 1.21
C PHE A 91 -5.14 13.48 2.67
N SER A 92 -6.40 13.39 3.09
CA SER A 92 -6.72 12.98 4.45
C SER A 92 -6.54 11.47 4.62
N ILE A 93 -6.03 11.04 5.76
CA ILE A 93 -5.92 9.62 6.05
C ILE A 93 -7.26 9.01 6.43
N THR A 94 -8.24 9.82 6.76
CA THR A 94 -9.53 9.33 7.24
C THR A 94 -10.34 8.70 6.11
N ASP A 95 -10.37 9.37 4.98
CA ASP A 95 -11.17 8.91 3.84
C ASP A 95 -10.45 9.03 2.51
N GLY A 96 -9.20 9.46 2.51
CA GLY A 96 -8.44 9.62 1.28
C GLY A 96 -8.82 10.83 0.46
N ALA A 97 -9.70 11.68 0.98
CA ALA A 97 -10.16 12.83 0.22
C ALA A 97 -9.06 13.87 0.06
N PRO A 98 -9.04 14.60 -1.06
CA PRO A 98 -8.05 15.66 -1.22
C PRO A 98 -8.35 16.81 -0.29
N VAL A 99 -7.32 17.28 0.41
CA VAL A 99 -7.42 18.38 1.36
C VAL A 99 -6.94 19.67 0.73
N SER A 100 -5.88 19.60 -0.04
CA SER A 100 -5.33 20.75 -0.72
C SER A 100 -4.48 20.30 -1.89
N GLY A 101 -4.04 21.25 -2.70
CA GLY A 101 -3.23 20.96 -3.87
C GLY A 101 -4.08 20.73 -5.10
N PRO A 102 -3.43 20.37 -6.21
CA PRO A 102 -4.13 20.32 -7.50
C PRO A 102 -5.00 19.09 -7.72
N SER A 103 -4.85 18.04 -6.92
CA SER A 103 -5.65 16.85 -7.15
C SER A 103 -7.10 17.08 -6.81
N ARG A 104 -7.99 16.66 -7.68
CA ARG A 104 -9.43 16.75 -7.46
C ARG A 104 -10.02 15.42 -7.07
N ALA A 105 -9.29 14.35 -7.28
CA ALA A 105 -9.74 13.01 -6.92
C ALA A 105 -9.06 12.58 -5.64
N GLY A 106 -9.74 11.76 -4.84
CA GLY A 106 -9.15 11.19 -3.64
C GLY A 106 -8.26 10.02 -3.96
N LEU A 107 -7.62 9.50 -2.93
CA LEU A 107 -6.77 8.33 -3.05
C LEU A 107 -7.61 7.13 -3.50
N MET A 108 -6.98 6.25 -4.27
CA MET A 108 -7.64 5.03 -4.69
C MET A 108 -7.60 4.03 -3.57
N GLU A 109 -8.75 3.51 -3.18
CA GLU A 109 -8.83 2.53 -2.11
C GLU A 109 -8.22 1.21 -2.52
N ALA A 110 -7.55 0.57 -1.59
CA ALA A 110 -7.04 -0.77 -1.73
C ALA A 110 -7.81 -1.71 -0.82
N LYS A 111 -7.78 -2.98 -1.11
CA LYS A 111 -8.40 -3.98 -0.23
C LYS A 111 -7.51 -4.17 0.98
N LEU A 112 -8.13 -4.27 2.15
CA LEU A 112 -7.39 -4.48 3.38
C LEU A 112 -8.01 -5.65 4.13
N LYS A 113 -7.16 -6.58 4.51
CA LYS A 113 -7.58 -7.73 5.30
C LYS A 113 -6.77 -7.79 6.57
N THR A 114 -7.42 -8.20 7.65
CA THR A 114 -6.74 -8.44 8.91
C THR A 114 -6.79 -9.93 9.21
N ASP A 115 -5.72 -10.46 9.77
CA ASP A 115 -5.76 -11.84 10.22
C ASP A 115 -5.72 -11.87 11.74
N GLY A 116 -5.85 -13.07 12.30
CA GLY A 116 -5.92 -13.24 13.74
C GLY A 116 -4.62 -12.94 14.46
N ASN A 117 -3.55 -12.72 13.73
CA ASN A 117 -2.24 -12.46 14.31
C ASN A 117 -1.85 -11.00 14.26
N ASN A 118 -2.82 -10.12 14.19
CA ASN A 118 -2.60 -8.69 14.17
C ASN A 118 -1.81 -8.24 12.95
N LYS A 119 -2.03 -8.91 11.83
CA LYS A 119 -1.39 -8.54 10.56
C LYS A 119 -2.39 -7.90 9.64
N LEU A 120 -1.92 -6.93 8.88
CA LEU A 120 -2.73 -6.24 7.88
C LEU A 120 -2.15 -6.56 6.51
N SER A 121 -3.02 -6.95 5.60
CA SER A 121 -2.63 -7.22 4.21
C SER A 121 -3.38 -6.28 3.30
N ALA A 122 -2.64 -5.49 2.54
CA ALA A 122 -3.22 -4.58 1.56
C ALA A 122 -3.00 -5.16 0.17
N GLU A 123 -3.99 -5.02 -0.67
CA GLU A 123 -3.95 -5.61 -2.00
C GLU A 123 -4.72 -4.73 -2.98
N LEU A 124 -4.18 -4.58 -4.19
CA LEU A 124 -4.86 -3.89 -5.29
C LEU A 124 -5.49 -4.85 -6.25
#